data_d9cb1366a426055d6cf0d3a291c20580
#
_entry.id   d9cb1366a426055d6cf0d3a291c20580
#
_cell.length_a   1.000
_cell.length_b   1.000
_cell.length_c   1.000
_cell.angle_alpha   90.00
_cell.angle_beta   90.00
_cell.angle_gamma   90.00
#
_symmetry.space_group_name_H-M   'P 1'
#
loop_
_entity.id
_entity.type
_entity.pdbx_description
1 polymer ?
#
loop_
_entity_poly.entity_id
_entity_poly.type
_entity_poly.pdbx_seq_one_letter_code
_entity_poly.pdbx_strand_id
1 'polypeptide(L)'
;MSTREKMNIGELYTDMGEGLPEERRAGKERVYDYNLTRPSEEEKRQRMLKDMMASLGENGWIEPPLRVAYGTHIHIGNNFYANFNLTVVDDATVTIGDNVMIAPNVTLATAGHPIDPEIRATGQQFSLPIVIEDNVWLGMGVMVNPGVTIGRNSVIGAGSVVTKSIPADVVAAGVPCRVIRPITAADRETFMK
;
A
#
# COMPACT_ATOMS: atom_id res chain seq x y z
N MET A 1 7.81 17.48 19.08
CA MET A 1 7.18 16.52 18.17
C MET A 1 8.06 15.27 18.11
N SER A 2 7.49 14.10 18.38
CA SER A 2 8.19 12.82 18.31
C SER A 2 8.45 12.42 16.85
N THR A 3 9.33 11.45 16.61
CA THR A 3 9.57 10.88 15.28
C THR A 3 8.27 10.30 14.69
N ARG A 4 7.47 9.62 15.52
CA ARG A 4 6.19 9.03 15.09
C ARG A 4 5.16 10.05 14.64
N GLU A 5 5.11 11.23 15.28
CA GLU A 5 4.25 12.33 14.82
C GLU A 5 4.71 12.85 13.45
N LYS A 6 6.03 12.98 13.24
CA LYS A 6 6.60 13.43 11.96
C LYS A 6 6.34 12.48 10.80
N MET A 7 6.33 11.17 11.06
CA MET A 7 6.14 10.12 10.06
C MET A 7 4.82 10.22 9.26
N ASN A 8 3.81 10.92 9.79
CA ASN A 8 2.49 11.02 9.13
C ASN A 8 2.18 12.40 8.55
N ILE A 9 3.08 13.37 8.68
CA ILE A 9 2.81 14.78 8.28
C ILE A 9 3.82 15.35 7.29
N GLY A 10 4.74 14.53 6.80
CA GLY A 10 5.72 14.94 5.79
C GLY A 10 6.91 15.73 6.32
N GLU A 11 7.08 15.84 7.64
CA GLU A 11 8.29 16.45 8.21
C GLU A 11 9.49 15.50 8.12
N LEU A 12 10.70 16.08 8.12
CA LEU A 12 11.93 15.29 8.09
C LEU A 12 12.16 14.60 9.44
N TYR A 13 12.54 13.33 9.39
CA TYR A 13 12.92 12.54 10.55
C TYR A 13 14.04 11.55 10.19
N THR A 14 14.65 10.96 11.23
CA THR A 14 15.50 9.77 11.08
C THR A 14 14.78 8.54 11.63
N ASP A 15 14.86 7.44 10.93
CA ASP A 15 14.24 6.17 11.30
C ASP A 15 15.14 5.28 12.17
N MET A 16 16.24 5.86 12.71
CA MET A 16 17.24 5.14 13.51
C MET A 16 17.03 5.27 15.02
N GLY A 17 15.98 5.97 15.46
CA GLY A 17 15.66 6.19 16.87
C GLY A 17 14.30 5.67 17.30
N GLU A 18 13.95 5.89 18.57
CA GLU A 18 12.63 5.62 19.17
C GLU A 18 12.12 4.17 19.02
N GLY A 19 13.03 3.18 18.90
CA GLY A 19 12.68 1.77 18.75
C GLY A 19 12.25 1.38 17.30
N LEU A 20 12.30 2.30 16.35
CA LEU A 20 11.89 2.03 14.95
C LEU A 20 12.71 0.93 14.27
N PRO A 21 14.06 0.84 14.43
CA PRO A 21 14.82 -0.26 13.86
C PRO A 21 14.38 -1.64 14.35
N GLU A 22 14.08 -1.77 15.65
CA GLU A 22 13.60 -3.01 16.27
C GLU A 22 12.22 -3.39 15.76
N GLU A 23 11.29 -2.43 15.68
CA GLU A 23 9.94 -2.66 15.15
C GLU A 23 9.96 -3.06 13.67
N ARG A 24 10.78 -2.38 12.87
CA ARG A 24 10.96 -2.73 11.45
C ARG A 24 11.56 -4.13 11.29
N ARG A 25 12.52 -4.50 12.13
CA ARG A 25 13.07 -5.87 12.15
C ARG A 25 11.97 -6.87 12.49
N ALA A 26 11.19 -6.64 13.54
CA ALA A 26 10.10 -7.52 13.94
C ALA A 26 9.04 -7.67 12.84
N GLY A 27 8.72 -6.59 12.10
CA GLY A 27 7.84 -6.64 10.93
C GLY A 27 8.38 -7.56 9.84
N LYS A 28 9.67 -7.42 9.50
CA LYS A 28 10.34 -8.25 8.48
C LYS A 28 10.44 -9.72 8.86
N GLU A 29 10.68 -10.04 10.14
CA GLU A 29 10.68 -11.43 10.62
C GLU A 29 9.29 -12.08 10.47
N ARG A 30 8.21 -11.37 10.88
CA ARG A 30 6.84 -11.87 10.68
C ARG A 30 6.51 -12.14 9.22
N VAL A 31 6.93 -11.23 8.32
CA VAL A 31 6.74 -11.40 6.88
C VAL A 31 7.57 -12.55 6.32
N TYR A 32 8.78 -12.74 6.81
CA TYR A 32 9.61 -13.87 6.43
C TYR A 32 8.91 -15.20 6.74
N ASP A 33 8.41 -15.36 7.96
CA ASP A 33 7.67 -16.56 8.36
C ASP A 33 6.39 -16.75 7.55
N TYR A 34 5.64 -15.67 7.28
CA TYR A 34 4.46 -15.69 6.41
C TYR A 34 4.78 -16.23 5.02
N ASN A 35 5.84 -15.72 4.41
CA ASN A 35 6.24 -16.08 3.05
C ASN A 35 6.74 -17.53 2.93
N LEU A 36 7.15 -18.16 4.03
CA LEU A 36 7.56 -19.57 4.07
C LEU A 36 6.38 -20.54 4.29
N THR A 37 5.16 -20.05 4.46
CA THR A 37 3.99 -20.91 4.64
C THR A 37 3.65 -21.67 3.36
N ARG A 38 3.17 -22.92 3.51
CA ARG A 38 2.69 -23.71 2.38
C ARG A 38 1.33 -23.18 1.88
N PRO A 39 1.03 -23.32 0.57
CA PRO A 39 -0.30 -22.95 0.06
C PRO A 39 -1.48 -23.58 0.79
N SER A 40 -1.31 -24.79 1.32
CA SER A 40 -2.33 -25.50 2.09
C SER A 40 -2.55 -25.01 3.53
N GLU A 41 -1.71 -24.07 4.03
CA GLU A 41 -1.79 -23.54 5.40
C GLU A 41 -2.65 -22.27 5.46
N GLU A 42 -3.81 -22.25 4.83
CA GLU A 42 -4.67 -21.05 4.69
C GLU A 42 -5.08 -20.44 6.03
N GLU A 43 -5.55 -21.24 6.99
CA GLU A 43 -5.94 -20.74 8.31
C GLU A 43 -4.75 -20.14 9.08
N LYS A 44 -3.54 -20.70 8.92
CA LYS A 44 -2.33 -20.17 9.52
C LYS A 44 -1.99 -18.83 8.90
N ARG A 45 -2.06 -18.71 7.58
CA ARG A 45 -1.86 -17.44 6.86
C ARG A 45 -2.82 -16.35 7.33
N GLN A 46 -4.11 -16.69 7.48
CA GLN A 46 -5.12 -15.76 7.97
C GLN A 46 -4.79 -15.23 9.39
N ARG A 47 -4.39 -16.11 10.30
CA ARG A 47 -3.97 -15.68 11.65
C ARG A 47 -2.74 -14.76 11.58
N MET A 48 -1.72 -15.17 10.82
CA MET A 48 -0.49 -14.39 10.68
C MET A 48 -0.73 -13.00 10.08
N LEU A 49 -1.62 -12.86 9.09
CA LEU A 49 -2.00 -11.57 8.53
C LEU A 49 -2.68 -10.67 9.57
N LYS A 50 -3.61 -11.24 10.37
CA LYS A 50 -4.29 -10.49 11.45
C LYS A 50 -3.32 -10.01 12.53
N ASP A 51 -2.33 -10.83 12.86
CA ASP A 51 -1.32 -10.50 13.89
C ASP A 51 -0.27 -9.49 13.40
N MET A 52 -0.07 -9.39 12.09
CA MET A 52 0.96 -8.57 11.46
C MET A 52 0.46 -7.16 11.11
N MET A 53 -0.79 -7.02 10.67
CA MET A 53 -1.37 -5.75 10.25
C MET A 53 -1.92 -4.96 11.44
N ALA A 54 -2.00 -3.63 11.34
CA ALA A 54 -2.71 -2.80 12.31
C ALA A 54 -4.19 -3.20 12.40
N SER A 55 -4.80 -3.48 11.25
CA SER A 55 -6.14 -4.09 11.17
C SER A 55 -6.31 -4.84 9.85
N LEU A 56 -7.05 -5.94 9.88
CA LEU A 56 -7.48 -6.69 8.70
C LEU A 56 -8.96 -7.07 8.87
N GLY A 57 -9.79 -6.57 7.97
CA GLY A 57 -11.21 -6.87 7.93
C GLY A 57 -11.51 -8.34 7.57
N GLU A 58 -12.80 -8.65 7.47
CA GLU A 58 -13.25 -9.99 7.10
C GLU A 58 -12.89 -10.31 5.64
N ASN A 59 -12.57 -11.59 5.39
CA ASN A 59 -12.24 -12.11 4.05
C ASN A 59 -11.04 -11.42 3.37
N GLY A 60 -10.15 -10.77 4.15
CA GLY A 60 -8.93 -10.20 3.60
C GLY A 60 -7.91 -11.29 3.25
N TRP A 61 -7.28 -11.22 2.06
CA TRP A 61 -6.27 -12.18 1.62
C TRP A 61 -5.12 -11.51 0.89
N ILE A 62 -3.90 -11.97 1.16
CA ILE A 62 -2.68 -11.54 0.46
C ILE A 62 -1.92 -12.79 0.00
N GLU A 63 -1.64 -12.90 -1.29
CA GLU A 63 -0.79 -13.99 -1.79
C GLU A 63 0.68 -13.73 -1.47
N PRO A 64 1.41 -14.72 -0.93
CA PRO A 64 2.86 -14.61 -0.79
C PRO A 64 3.58 -14.56 -2.15
N PRO A 65 4.76 -13.95 -2.23
CA PRO A 65 5.43 -13.23 -1.14
C PRO A 65 4.88 -11.82 -0.93
N LEU A 66 4.77 -11.43 0.32
CA LEU A 66 4.50 -10.07 0.78
C LEU A 66 5.80 -9.41 1.23
N ARG A 67 5.90 -8.08 1.14
CA ARG A 67 6.98 -7.29 1.73
C ARG A 67 6.41 -6.06 2.44
N VAL A 68 6.83 -5.84 3.68
CA VAL A 68 6.46 -4.63 4.45
C VAL A 68 7.69 -4.04 5.13
N ALA A 69 7.64 -2.77 5.51
CA ALA A 69 8.62 -2.20 6.43
C ALA A 69 8.30 -2.60 7.86
N TYR A 70 7.10 -2.34 8.34
CA TYR A 70 6.63 -2.61 9.71
C TYR A 70 5.45 -3.60 9.73
N GLY A 71 4.49 -3.46 8.85
CA GLY A 71 3.19 -4.15 8.82
C GLY A 71 2.16 -3.50 9.75
N THR A 72 2.59 -3.04 10.91
CA THR A 72 1.73 -2.46 11.95
C THR A 72 1.17 -1.07 11.63
N HIS A 73 1.51 -0.49 10.50
CA HIS A 73 0.95 0.78 10.02
C HIS A 73 -0.05 0.58 8.87
N ILE A 74 -0.41 -0.67 8.57
CA ILE A 74 -1.30 -1.01 7.45
C ILE A 74 -2.68 -1.37 8.01
N HIS A 75 -3.71 -0.61 7.59
CA HIS A 75 -5.11 -0.84 7.91
C HIS A 75 -5.84 -1.31 6.65
N ILE A 76 -6.50 -2.45 6.73
CA ILE A 76 -7.17 -3.09 5.60
C ILE A 76 -8.64 -3.36 5.96
N GLY A 77 -9.56 -2.96 5.09
CA GLY A 77 -10.98 -3.21 5.19
C GLY A 77 -11.37 -4.65 4.82
N ASN A 78 -12.69 -4.85 4.59
CA ASN A 78 -13.27 -6.15 4.30
C ASN A 78 -13.09 -6.56 2.83
N ASN A 79 -13.13 -7.88 2.57
CA ASN A 79 -13.08 -8.45 1.21
C ASN A 79 -11.89 -7.98 0.38
N PHE A 80 -10.77 -7.72 1.02
CA PHE A 80 -9.54 -7.31 0.38
C PHE A 80 -8.84 -8.50 -0.27
N TYR A 81 -8.35 -8.30 -1.49
CA TYR A 81 -7.49 -9.28 -2.15
C TYR A 81 -6.24 -8.63 -2.73
N ALA A 82 -5.07 -9.13 -2.37
CA ALA A 82 -3.81 -8.81 -3.03
C ALA A 82 -3.15 -10.05 -3.61
N ASN A 83 -2.75 -9.94 -4.86
CA ASN A 83 -1.96 -10.93 -5.56
C ASN A 83 -0.47 -10.86 -5.11
N PHE A 84 0.36 -11.79 -5.56
CA PHE A 84 1.73 -11.95 -5.11
C PHE A 84 2.64 -10.74 -5.41
N ASN A 85 3.70 -10.62 -4.61
CA ASN A 85 4.69 -9.54 -4.65
C ASN A 85 4.10 -8.15 -4.33
N LEU A 86 3.08 -8.08 -3.47
CA LEU A 86 2.71 -6.80 -2.87
C LEU A 86 3.87 -6.30 -2.00
N THR A 87 4.30 -5.06 -2.24
CA THR A 87 5.32 -4.37 -1.45
C THR A 87 4.72 -3.12 -0.83
N VAL A 88 4.78 -3.00 0.50
CA VAL A 88 4.31 -1.82 1.23
C VAL A 88 5.43 -1.27 2.10
N VAL A 89 5.92 -0.10 1.75
CA VAL A 89 6.87 0.66 2.57
C VAL A 89 6.04 1.56 3.49
N ASP A 90 5.63 0.99 4.63
CA ASP A 90 4.65 1.56 5.55
C ASP A 90 5.31 2.35 6.70
N ASP A 91 6.18 3.30 6.36
CA ASP A 91 6.70 4.25 7.34
C ASP A 91 5.60 5.16 7.89
N ALA A 92 4.74 5.71 7.02
CA ALA A 92 3.48 6.32 7.42
C ALA A 92 2.31 5.34 7.25
N THR A 93 1.14 5.74 7.73
CA THR A 93 -0.09 4.94 7.65
C THR A 93 -0.49 4.65 6.21
N VAL A 94 -0.83 3.39 5.95
CA VAL A 94 -1.49 2.94 4.72
C VAL A 94 -2.89 2.47 5.06
N THR A 95 -3.90 3.14 4.51
CA THR A 95 -5.31 2.76 4.69
C THR A 95 -5.86 2.21 3.38
N ILE A 96 -6.41 1.01 3.42
CA ILE A 96 -7.04 0.32 2.29
C ILE A 96 -8.49 0.01 2.67
N GLY A 97 -9.43 0.47 1.88
CA GLY A 97 -10.86 0.30 2.08
C GLY A 97 -11.38 -1.10 1.79
N ASP A 98 -12.71 -1.21 1.73
CA ASP A 98 -13.42 -2.45 1.46
C ASP A 98 -13.38 -2.83 -0.03
N ASN A 99 -13.41 -4.12 -0.33
CA ASN A 99 -13.48 -4.69 -1.69
C ASN A 99 -12.35 -4.21 -2.63
N VAL A 100 -11.19 -3.84 -2.09
CA VAL A 100 -10.03 -3.44 -2.89
C VAL A 100 -9.35 -4.67 -3.47
N MET A 101 -9.00 -4.59 -4.76
CA MET A 101 -8.27 -5.63 -5.48
C MET A 101 -6.92 -5.12 -5.95
N ILE A 102 -5.86 -5.84 -5.62
CA ILE A 102 -4.48 -5.50 -6.00
C ILE A 102 -3.89 -6.64 -6.84
N ALA A 103 -3.50 -6.31 -8.07
CA ALA A 103 -2.84 -7.24 -8.98
C ALA A 103 -1.36 -7.47 -8.59
N PRO A 104 -0.63 -8.42 -9.25
CA PRO A 104 0.76 -8.71 -8.91
C PRO A 104 1.73 -7.51 -9.03
N ASN A 105 2.78 -7.53 -8.22
CA ASN A 105 3.91 -6.58 -8.27
C ASN A 105 3.52 -5.12 -8.00
N VAL A 106 2.50 -4.86 -7.22
CA VAL A 106 2.13 -3.50 -6.81
C VAL A 106 3.02 -3.03 -5.67
N THR A 107 3.40 -1.75 -5.69
CA THR A 107 4.19 -1.09 -4.64
C THR A 107 3.45 0.12 -4.11
N LEU A 108 3.26 0.17 -2.79
CA LEU A 108 2.77 1.33 -2.04
C LEU A 108 3.94 1.86 -1.20
N ALA A 109 4.44 3.05 -1.50
CA ALA A 109 5.58 3.63 -0.79
C ALA A 109 5.17 4.93 -0.11
N THR A 110 5.09 4.92 1.23
CA THR A 110 4.78 6.12 2.01
C THR A 110 6.00 7.02 2.25
N ALA A 111 7.21 6.47 2.11
CA ALA A 111 8.45 7.17 2.41
C ALA A 111 9.18 7.69 1.17
N GLY A 112 9.93 8.77 1.36
CA GLY A 112 10.81 9.36 0.37
C GLY A 112 11.96 10.11 1.04
N HIS A 113 12.93 10.51 0.23
CA HIS A 113 14.08 11.30 0.69
C HIS A 113 14.07 12.72 0.08
N PRO A 114 14.68 13.70 0.76
CA PRO A 114 14.84 15.06 0.21
C PRO A 114 15.52 15.06 -1.15
N ILE A 115 15.04 15.93 -2.05
CA ILE A 115 15.65 16.11 -3.37
C ILE A 115 17.03 16.75 -3.21
N ASP A 116 17.17 17.68 -2.25
CA ASP A 116 18.43 18.31 -1.94
C ASP A 116 19.48 17.29 -1.48
N PRO A 117 20.66 17.21 -2.15
CA PRO A 117 21.65 16.18 -1.87
C PRO A 117 22.32 16.33 -0.50
N GLU A 118 22.47 17.55 0.02
CA GLU A 118 23.12 17.79 1.31
C GLU A 118 22.21 17.33 2.45
N ILE A 119 20.90 17.65 2.37
CA ILE A 119 19.91 17.17 3.35
C ILE A 119 19.76 15.65 3.22
N ARG A 120 19.69 15.09 2.01
CA ARG A 120 19.59 13.65 1.80
C ARG A 120 20.79 12.89 2.38
N ALA A 121 22.00 13.48 2.29
CA ALA A 121 23.21 12.86 2.85
C ALA A 121 23.20 12.74 4.38
N THR A 122 22.32 13.47 5.08
CA THR A 122 22.12 13.30 6.54
C THR A 122 21.40 12.02 6.91
N GLY A 123 20.86 11.28 5.92
CA GLY A 123 20.06 10.07 6.13
C GLY A 123 18.61 10.36 6.53
N GLN A 124 18.19 11.64 6.56
CA GLN A 124 16.81 12.00 6.85
C GLN A 124 15.87 11.60 5.71
N GLN A 125 14.65 11.28 6.08
CA GLN A 125 13.55 10.96 5.18
C GLN A 125 12.27 11.67 5.61
N PHE A 126 11.27 11.68 4.75
CA PHE A 126 9.91 12.08 5.06
C PHE A 126 8.95 10.94 4.71
N SER A 127 7.78 10.93 5.30
CA SER A 127 6.71 10.03 4.89
C SER A 127 5.35 10.71 4.94
N LEU A 128 4.45 10.25 4.07
CA LEU A 128 3.08 10.74 3.99
C LEU A 128 2.14 9.54 3.81
N PRO A 129 0.96 9.55 4.48
CA PRO A 129 0.00 8.46 4.38
C PRO A 129 -0.47 8.21 2.95
N ILE A 130 -0.77 6.94 2.65
CA ILE A 130 -1.46 6.53 1.42
C ILE A 130 -2.86 6.06 1.78
N VAL A 131 -3.85 6.47 0.98
CA VAL A 131 -5.24 6.02 1.12
C VAL A 131 -5.71 5.41 -0.20
N ILE A 132 -6.14 4.15 -0.14
CA ILE A 132 -6.84 3.47 -1.23
C ILE A 132 -8.27 3.30 -0.76
N GLU A 133 -9.21 4.02 -1.37
CA GLU A 133 -10.63 3.97 -0.96
C GLU A 133 -11.31 2.68 -1.47
N ASP A 134 -12.60 2.52 -1.11
CA ASP A 134 -13.36 1.30 -1.40
C ASP A 134 -13.46 0.98 -2.88
N ASN A 135 -13.55 -0.32 -3.21
CA ASN A 135 -13.77 -0.84 -4.56
C ASN A 135 -12.69 -0.43 -5.58
N VAL A 136 -11.51 -0.01 -5.15
CA VAL A 136 -10.40 0.32 -6.06
C VAL A 136 -9.76 -0.95 -6.61
N TRP A 137 -9.43 -0.92 -7.90
CA TRP A 137 -8.60 -1.94 -8.52
C TRP A 137 -7.26 -1.36 -8.98
N LEU A 138 -6.17 -1.88 -8.42
CA LEU A 138 -4.80 -1.57 -8.87
C LEU A 138 -4.32 -2.65 -9.83
N GLY A 139 -4.04 -2.26 -11.06
CA GLY A 139 -3.47 -3.13 -12.09
C GLY A 139 -2.04 -3.57 -11.78
N MET A 140 -1.57 -4.59 -12.48
CA MET A 140 -0.24 -5.18 -12.29
C MET A 140 0.88 -4.13 -12.39
N GLY A 141 1.82 -4.17 -11.44
CA GLY A 141 3.00 -3.29 -11.46
C GLY A 141 2.71 -1.81 -11.18
N VAL A 142 1.55 -1.47 -10.62
CA VAL A 142 1.24 -0.10 -10.19
C VAL A 142 2.14 0.30 -9.03
N MET A 143 2.65 1.53 -9.08
CA MET A 143 3.44 2.15 -8.02
C MET A 143 2.71 3.39 -7.50
N VAL A 144 2.52 3.48 -6.18
CA VAL A 144 1.85 4.61 -5.52
C VAL A 144 2.83 5.35 -4.64
N ASN A 145 2.98 6.65 -4.88
CA ASN A 145 3.92 7.52 -4.18
C ASN A 145 3.34 8.06 -2.85
N PRO A 146 4.20 8.61 -1.97
CA PRO A 146 3.78 9.17 -0.70
C PRO A 146 2.67 10.23 -0.83
N GLY A 147 1.72 10.24 0.10
CA GLY A 147 0.67 11.25 0.18
C GLY A 147 -0.47 11.10 -0.83
N VAL A 148 -0.52 10.00 -1.58
CA VAL A 148 -1.55 9.77 -2.59
C VAL A 148 -2.81 9.17 -1.97
N THR A 149 -3.96 9.74 -2.38
CA THR A 149 -5.28 9.11 -2.21
C THR A 149 -5.79 8.64 -3.57
N ILE A 150 -6.24 7.39 -3.66
CA ILE A 150 -6.96 6.87 -4.83
C ILE A 150 -8.43 6.72 -4.45
N GLY A 151 -9.27 7.54 -5.10
CA GLY A 151 -10.70 7.64 -4.83
C GLY A 151 -11.48 6.37 -5.19
N ARG A 152 -12.56 6.14 -4.44
CA ARG A 152 -13.39 4.93 -4.54
C ARG A 152 -13.79 4.58 -5.97
N ASN A 153 -14.04 3.30 -6.20
CA ASN A 153 -14.46 2.72 -7.48
C ASN A 153 -13.47 2.90 -8.64
N SER A 154 -12.30 3.54 -8.42
CA SER A 154 -11.38 3.83 -9.52
C SER A 154 -10.53 2.63 -9.90
N VAL A 155 -10.13 2.59 -11.16
CA VAL A 155 -9.24 1.59 -11.74
C VAL A 155 -7.94 2.24 -12.17
N ILE A 156 -6.82 1.71 -11.66
CA ILE A 156 -5.48 2.15 -12.08
C ILE A 156 -4.90 1.12 -13.03
N GLY A 157 -4.66 1.52 -14.27
CA GLY A 157 -4.11 0.66 -15.31
C GLY A 157 -2.70 0.14 -14.99
N ALA A 158 -2.40 -1.07 -15.49
CA ALA A 158 -1.13 -1.74 -15.23
C ALA A 158 0.10 -0.88 -15.58
N GLY A 159 1.18 -1.01 -14.79
CA GLY A 159 2.44 -0.28 -15.00
C GLY A 159 2.39 1.21 -14.70
N SER A 160 1.33 1.71 -14.09
CA SER A 160 1.17 3.14 -13.78
C SER A 160 2.01 3.57 -12.57
N VAL A 161 2.50 4.82 -12.60
CA VAL A 161 3.14 5.48 -11.45
C VAL A 161 2.25 6.62 -10.97
N VAL A 162 1.60 6.42 -9.84
CA VAL A 162 0.63 7.37 -9.27
C VAL A 162 1.38 8.36 -8.38
N THR A 163 1.61 9.56 -8.91
CA THR A 163 2.37 10.63 -8.25
C THR A 163 1.49 11.74 -7.68
N LYS A 164 0.17 11.70 -7.91
CA LYS A 164 -0.85 12.62 -7.41
C LYS A 164 -2.13 11.87 -7.16
N SER A 165 -2.94 12.35 -6.23
CA SER A 165 -4.24 11.74 -5.92
C SER A 165 -5.14 11.65 -7.15
N ILE A 166 -5.89 10.56 -7.21
CA ILE A 166 -6.83 10.23 -8.29
C ILE A 166 -8.24 10.36 -7.73
N PRO A 167 -9.15 11.06 -8.44
CA PRO A 167 -10.54 11.19 -7.99
C PRO A 167 -11.28 9.84 -8.05
N ALA A 168 -12.45 9.79 -7.42
CA ALA A 168 -13.33 8.62 -7.49
C ALA A 168 -13.93 8.39 -8.89
N ASP A 169 -14.39 7.15 -9.13
CA ASP A 169 -15.19 6.75 -10.30
C ASP A 169 -14.50 6.98 -11.65
N VAL A 170 -13.17 6.78 -11.72
CA VAL A 170 -12.39 6.98 -12.95
C VAL A 170 -11.52 5.78 -13.32
N VAL A 171 -11.17 5.70 -14.59
CA VAL A 171 -10.04 4.92 -15.09
C VAL A 171 -8.85 5.88 -15.27
N ALA A 172 -7.72 5.56 -14.64
CA ALA A 172 -6.48 6.31 -14.75
C ALA A 172 -5.31 5.39 -15.10
N ALA A 173 -4.34 5.86 -15.85
CA ALA A 173 -3.14 5.07 -16.19
C ALA A 173 -1.97 5.95 -16.61
N GLY A 174 -0.79 5.32 -16.73
CA GLY A 174 0.42 5.90 -17.33
C GLY A 174 1.51 6.31 -16.34
N VAL A 175 2.60 6.84 -16.87
CA VAL A 175 3.78 7.32 -16.14
C VAL A 175 4.10 8.75 -16.60
N PRO A 176 3.77 9.75 -15.80
CA PRO A 176 2.99 9.72 -14.58
C PRO A 176 1.51 9.40 -14.84
N CYS A 177 0.85 8.74 -13.87
CA CYS A 177 -0.57 8.37 -13.98
C CYS A 177 -1.48 9.59 -14.13
N ARG A 178 -2.45 9.49 -15.05
CA ARG A 178 -3.46 10.53 -15.32
C ARG A 178 -4.83 9.89 -15.52
N VAL A 179 -5.87 10.61 -15.16
CA VAL A 179 -7.24 10.24 -15.48
C VAL A 179 -7.40 10.16 -17.00
N ILE A 180 -7.90 9.02 -17.47
CA ILE A 180 -8.20 8.78 -18.89
C ILE A 180 -9.66 9.10 -19.17
N ARG A 181 -10.57 8.60 -18.32
CA ARG A 181 -12.01 8.78 -18.46
C ARG A 181 -12.77 8.45 -17.16
N PRO A 182 -14.01 8.92 -17.00
CA PRO A 182 -14.90 8.42 -15.97
C PRO A 182 -15.30 6.95 -16.24
N ILE A 183 -15.70 6.25 -15.19
CA ILE A 183 -16.41 4.97 -15.26
C ILE A 183 -17.90 5.27 -15.50
N THR A 184 -18.53 4.56 -16.42
CA THR A 184 -19.90 4.80 -16.84
C THR A 184 -20.72 3.50 -16.87
N ALA A 185 -22.04 3.59 -17.08
CA ALA A 185 -22.92 2.42 -17.22
C ALA A 185 -22.49 1.48 -18.36
N ALA A 186 -21.89 2.00 -19.41
CA ALA A 186 -21.38 1.19 -20.53
C ALA A 186 -20.29 0.20 -20.11
N ASP A 187 -19.53 0.49 -19.04
CA ASP A 187 -18.52 -0.44 -18.52
C ASP A 187 -19.15 -1.72 -17.95
N ARG A 188 -20.37 -1.65 -17.41
CA ARG A 188 -21.14 -2.82 -16.97
C ARG A 188 -21.56 -3.69 -18.14
N GLU A 189 -22.03 -3.09 -19.23
CA GLU A 189 -22.57 -3.81 -20.38
C GLU A 189 -21.50 -4.58 -21.16
N THR A 190 -20.24 -4.15 -21.08
CA THR A 190 -19.12 -4.79 -21.77
C THR A 190 -18.93 -6.26 -21.38
N PHE A 191 -19.25 -6.64 -20.14
CA PHE A 191 -19.01 -7.97 -19.58
C PHE A 191 -20.29 -8.78 -19.33
N MET A 192 -21.47 -8.26 -19.69
CA MET A 192 -22.77 -8.92 -19.50
C MET A 192 -23.35 -9.52 -20.81
N LYS A 193 -22.50 -9.74 -21.83
CA LYS A 193 -22.87 -10.33 -23.11
C LYS A 193 -22.72 -11.84 -23.11
#